data_78e90d3da8c23130ef28fc66e2902ed6
#
_entry.id   78e90d3da8c23130ef28fc66e2902ed6
#
_cell.length_a   1.000
_cell.length_b   1.000
_cell.length_c   1.000
_cell.angle_alpha   90.00
_cell.angle_beta   90.00
_cell.angle_gamma   90.00
#
_symmetry.space_group_name_H-M   'P 1'
#
loop_
_entity.id
_entity.type
_entity.pdbx_description
1 polymer ?
#
loop_
_entity_poly.entity_id
_entity_poly.type
_entity_poly.pdbx_seq_one_letter_code
_entity_poly.pdbx_strand_id
1 'polypeptide(L)'
;MFKKKEKTEKAPKNKKVRTMKVGTHKKSVLLLWAVLLASTSFGVYKNFTAIDTHTVHEKEIIQLRLNDTNGIENFVKNFAKAYYSWDTSKEAIEARTTEISKYLTKELQDLNADTIRTDIPTSVTVTNVLVWNVEQSGMNDFTVAYEVDQQVKEGEQ
;
A
#
# COMPACT_ATOMS: atom_id res chain seq x y z
N MET A 1 80.53 -76.35 33.41
CA MET A 1 80.11 -75.33 34.35
C MET A 1 79.65 -74.12 33.58
N PHE A 2 78.33 -74.03 33.29
CA PHE A 2 77.78 -72.99 32.46
C PHE A 2 77.14 -71.94 33.37
N LYS A 3 77.64 -70.65 33.32
CA LYS A 3 77.08 -69.55 34.03
C LYS A 3 75.87 -68.97 33.22
N LYS A 4 74.70 -69.08 33.78
CA LYS A 4 73.45 -68.56 33.33
C LYS A 4 73.46 -67.04 33.48
N LYS A 5 73.44 -66.29 32.39
CA LYS A 5 73.30 -64.78 32.38
C LYS A 5 71.87 -64.40 32.75
N GLU A 6 71.71 -63.73 33.86
CA GLU A 6 70.45 -63.09 34.26
C GLU A 6 70.09 -62.00 33.27
N LYS A 7 68.87 -62.11 32.76
CA LYS A 7 68.27 -61.07 31.95
C LYS A 7 67.71 -59.93 32.82
N THR A 8 68.38 -58.80 32.81
CA THR A 8 67.91 -57.61 33.46
C THR A 8 66.59 -57.15 32.77
N GLU A 9 65.49 -57.15 33.54
CA GLU A 9 64.20 -56.58 33.08
C GLU A 9 64.35 -55.14 32.80
N LYS A 10 64.00 -54.74 31.56
CA LYS A 10 63.97 -53.32 31.15
C LYS A 10 62.71 -52.69 31.74
N ALA A 11 62.88 -51.67 32.57
CA ALA A 11 61.83 -50.84 33.10
C ALA A 11 60.85 -50.35 32.02
N PRO A 12 59.54 -50.30 32.31
CA PRO A 12 58.52 -49.93 31.33
C PRO A 12 58.77 -48.49 30.87
N LYS A 13 58.87 -48.33 29.58
CA LYS A 13 58.99 -46.99 28.97
C LYS A 13 57.65 -46.24 29.22
N ASN A 14 57.72 -45.19 30.03
CA ASN A 14 56.61 -44.23 30.20
C ASN A 14 56.14 -43.73 28.83
N LYS A 15 54.92 -44.11 28.38
CA LYS A 15 54.27 -43.55 27.20
C LYS A 15 53.99 -42.12 27.51
N LYS A 16 54.71 -41.23 26.83
CA LYS A 16 54.40 -39.81 26.86
C LYS A 16 52.93 -39.64 26.42
N VAL A 17 52.08 -39.30 27.39
CA VAL A 17 50.71 -38.86 27.09
C VAL A 17 50.81 -37.65 26.19
N ARG A 18 50.27 -37.76 24.98
CA ARG A 18 50.14 -36.60 24.08
C ARG A 18 49.17 -35.63 24.74
N THR A 19 49.67 -34.65 25.47
CA THR A 19 48.89 -33.51 25.86
C THR A 19 48.46 -32.81 24.55
N MET A 20 47.16 -32.84 24.25
CA MET A 20 46.61 -32.00 23.20
C MET A 20 47.03 -30.57 23.53
N LYS A 21 47.88 -29.98 22.70
CA LYS A 21 48.13 -28.54 22.76
C LYS A 21 46.78 -27.92 22.44
N VAL A 22 46.05 -27.43 23.43
CA VAL A 22 44.97 -26.46 23.27
C VAL A 22 45.68 -25.21 22.79
N GLY A 23 46.07 -25.25 21.51
CA GLY A 23 46.91 -24.24 20.91
C GLY A 23 45.98 -23.15 20.37
N THR A 24 46.28 -22.12 20.73
CA THR A 24 46.53 -20.87 20.04
C THR A 24 45.86 -20.80 18.65
N HIS A 25 44.56 -20.97 18.61
CA HIS A 25 43.76 -20.53 17.46
C HIS A 25 43.52 -18.99 17.50
N LYS A 26 44.51 -18.25 18.04
CA LYS A 26 44.46 -16.77 18.12
C LYS A 26 44.09 -16.16 16.76
N LYS A 27 44.68 -16.69 15.69
CA LYS A 27 44.38 -16.24 14.31
C LYS A 27 42.94 -16.59 13.90
N SER A 28 42.46 -17.78 14.20
CA SER A 28 41.07 -18.19 13.89
C SER A 28 40.05 -17.41 14.72
N VAL A 29 40.33 -17.17 15.98
CA VAL A 29 39.46 -16.35 16.87
C VAL A 29 39.42 -14.91 16.37
N LEU A 30 40.54 -14.35 15.95
CA LEU A 30 40.59 -12.98 15.42
C LEU A 30 39.83 -12.87 14.10
N LEU A 31 39.90 -13.87 13.22
CA LEU A 31 39.14 -13.93 11.98
C LEU A 31 37.64 -14.04 12.28
N LEU A 32 37.23 -14.83 13.26
CA LEU A 32 35.84 -15.00 13.67
C LEU A 32 35.26 -13.68 14.20
N TRP A 33 36.03 -12.94 15.02
CA TRP A 33 35.67 -11.60 15.47
C TRP A 33 35.56 -10.59 14.32
N ALA A 34 36.46 -10.64 13.34
CA ALA A 34 36.38 -9.76 12.17
C ALA A 34 35.11 -10.00 11.34
N VAL A 35 34.76 -11.28 11.11
CA VAL A 35 33.52 -11.65 10.42
C VAL A 35 32.27 -11.19 11.20
N LEU A 36 32.28 -11.36 12.52
CA LEU A 36 31.18 -10.93 13.37
C LEU A 36 30.98 -9.42 13.35
N LEU A 37 32.07 -8.65 13.44
CA LEU A 37 32.00 -7.17 13.34
C LEU A 37 31.53 -6.70 11.95
N ALA A 38 32.02 -7.34 10.88
CA ALA A 38 31.58 -7.02 9.53
C ALA A 38 30.07 -7.32 9.34
N SER A 39 29.61 -8.47 9.84
CA SER A 39 28.19 -8.87 9.77
C SER A 39 27.28 -7.93 10.56
N THR A 40 27.67 -7.56 11.79
CA THR A 40 26.88 -6.62 12.60
C THR A 40 26.87 -5.22 11.98
N SER A 41 27.99 -4.72 11.48
CA SER A 41 28.07 -3.43 10.79
C SER A 41 27.21 -3.40 9.53
N PHE A 42 27.22 -4.50 8.75
CA PHE A 42 26.36 -4.63 7.57
C PHE A 42 24.87 -4.69 7.95
N GLY A 43 24.51 -5.42 9.01
CA GLY A 43 23.14 -5.49 9.50
C GLY A 43 22.61 -4.12 9.97
N VAL A 44 23.43 -3.38 10.70
CA VAL A 44 23.09 -2.01 11.14
C VAL A 44 22.96 -1.08 9.93
N TYR A 45 23.91 -1.09 9.00
CA TYR A 45 23.85 -0.29 7.77
C TYR A 45 22.58 -0.58 6.96
N LYS A 46 22.24 -1.86 6.75
CA LYS A 46 21.02 -2.26 6.04
C LYS A 46 19.75 -1.85 6.78
N ASN A 47 19.75 -1.90 8.08
CA ASN A 47 18.58 -1.48 8.87
C ASN A 47 18.33 0.04 8.73
N PHE A 48 19.37 0.86 8.80
CA PHE A 48 19.23 2.30 8.58
C PHE A 48 18.81 2.66 7.14
N THR A 49 19.38 2.00 6.12
CA THR A 49 18.95 2.23 4.73
C THR A 49 17.54 1.69 4.43
N ALA A 50 17.09 0.63 5.11
CA ALA A 50 15.71 0.14 4.99
C ALA A 50 14.69 1.12 5.63
N ILE A 51 15.07 1.78 6.73
CA ILE A 51 14.23 2.80 7.37
C ILE A 51 14.06 4.00 6.45
N ASP A 52 15.13 4.44 5.76
CA ASP A 52 15.06 5.57 4.83
C ASP A 52 14.16 5.27 3.62
N THR A 53 14.20 4.05 3.07
CA THR A 53 13.33 3.65 1.96
C THR A 53 11.85 3.57 2.38
N HIS A 54 11.54 3.13 3.59
CA HIS A 54 10.18 3.14 4.11
C HIS A 54 9.66 4.57 4.32
N THR A 55 10.50 5.48 4.82
CA THR A 55 10.11 6.89 5.04
C THR A 55 9.89 7.64 3.73
N VAL A 56 10.62 7.29 2.66
CA VAL A 56 10.44 7.88 1.33
C VAL A 56 9.14 7.41 0.70
N HIS A 57 8.80 6.12 0.78
CA HIS A 57 7.53 5.60 0.28
C HIS A 57 6.32 6.16 1.05
N GLU A 58 6.43 6.29 2.36
CA GLU A 58 5.35 6.86 3.18
C GLU A 58 5.16 8.35 2.91
N LYS A 59 6.24 9.11 2.68
CA LYS A 59 6.18 10.52 2.24
C LYS A 59 5.60 10.66 0.83
N GLU A 60 5.90 9.74 -0.08
CA GLU A 60 5.37 9.78 -1.45
C GLU A 60 3.86 9.48 -1.47
N ILE A 61 3.41 8.52 -0.68
CA ILE A 61 1.97 8.23 -0.49
C ILE A 61 1.26 9.39 0.22
N ILE A 62 1.89 10.04 1.20
CA ILE A 62 1.34 11.20 1.89
C ILE A 62 1.31 12.44 0.97
N GLN A 63 2.31 12.65 0.13
CA GLN A 63 2.30 13.74 -0.86
C GLN A 63 1.28 13.51 -1.97
N LEU A 64 1.04 12.27 -2.40
CA LEU A 64 -0.05 11.93 -3.33
C LEU A 64 -1.44 12.10 -2.69
N ARG A 65 -1.57 11.91 -1.37
CA ARG A 65 -2.80 12.23 -0.61
C ARG A 65 -2.98 13.71 -0.31
N LEU A 66 -1.89 14.50 -0.31
CA LEU A 66 -1.91 15.96 -0.17
C LEU A 66 -2.09 16.68 -1.51
N ASN A 67 -2.15 16.00 -2.63
CA ASN A 67 -2.72 16.59 -3.83
C ASN A 67 -4.18 16.92 -3.50
N ASP A 68 -4.48 18.20 -3.52
CA ASP A 68 -5.78 18.77 -3.20
C ASP A 68 -6.87 18.11 -4.06
N THR A 69 -7.47 17.05 -3.55
CA THR A 69 -8.59 16.35 -4.19
C THR A 69 -9.91 17.10 -4.03
N ASN A 70 -9.93 18.19 -3.24
CA ASN A 70 -11.13 18.96 -2.97
C ASN A 70 -11.85 19.45 -4.25
N GLY A 71 -11.08 19.82 -5.27
CA GLY A 71 -11.63 20.21 -6.56
C GLY A 71 -12.38 19.07 -7.23
N ILE A 72 -11.82 17.87 -7.22
CA ILE A 72 -12.41 16.65 -7.81
C ILE A 72 -13.60 16.20 -7.00
N GLU A 73 -13.48 16.19 -5.68
CA GLU A 73 -14.59 15.82 -4.78
C GLU A 73 -15.78 16.75 -4.95
N ASN A 74 -15.55 18.07 -5.02
CA ASN A 74 -16.59 19.06 -5.25
C ASN A 74 -17.24 18.90 -6.63
N PHE A 75 -16.44 18.62 -7.66
CA PHE A 75 -16.94 18.31 -9.00
C PHE A 75 -17.88 17.08 -8.95
N VAL A 76 -17.44 15.98 -8.32
CA VAL A 76 -18.24 14.75 -8.21
C VAL A 76 -19.51 14.99 -7.38
N LYS A 77 -19.44 15.71 -6.27
CA LYS A 77 -20.60 16.04 -5.44
C LYS A 77 -21.64 16.85 -6.21
N ASN A 78 -21.20 17.84 -6.98
CA ASN A 78 -22.10 18.68 -7.79
C ASN A 78 -22.68 17.89 -8.96
N PHE A 79 -21.86 17.10 -9.66
CA PHE A 79 -22.31 16.18 -10.69
C PHE A 79 -23.36 15.20 -10.17
N ALA A 80 -23.08 14.54 -9.04
CA ALA A 80 -24.00 13.57 -8.45
C ALA A 80 -25.34 14.20 -8.07
N LYS A 81 -25.31 15.40 -7.50
CA LYS A 81 -26.55 16.15 -7.21
C LYS A 81 -27.36 16.45 -8.47
N ALA A 82 -26.71 16.92 -9.53
CA ALA A 82 -27.38 17.23 -10.79
C ALA A 82 -27.89 15.96 -11.49
N TYR A 83 -27.10 14.88 -11.47
CA TYR A 83 -27.40 13.65 -12.20
C TYR A 83 -28.48 12.80 -11.52
N TYR A 84 -28.45 12.68 -10.19
CA TYR A 84 -29.33 11.81 -9.42
C TYR A 84 -30.56 12.50 -8.84
N SER A 85 -30.69 13.84 -8.99
CA SER A 85 -31.92 14.55 -8.64
C SER A 85 -32.77 14.77 -9.88
N TRP A 86 -34.07 14.52 -9.79
CA TRP A 86 -35.02 14.87 -10.85
C TRP A 86 -36.39 15.21 -10.30
N ASP A 87 -37.13 15.95 -11.08
CA ASP A 87 -38.53 16.26 -10.87
C ASP A 87 -39.29 16.02 -12.17
N THR A 88 -40.59 15.88 -12.08
CA THR A 88 -41.49 15.58 -13.20
C THR A 88 -41.90 16.81 -13.97
N SER A 89 -41.66 18.02 -13.44
CA SER A 89 -42.00 19.25 -14.14
C SER A 89 -41.10 19.49 -15.37
N LYS A 90 -41.66 20.00 -16.46
CA LYS A 90 -40.94 20.24 -17.69
C LYS A 90 -39.77 21.21 -17.49
N GLU A 91 -40.01 22.26 -16.71
CA GLU A 91 -39.01 23.26 -16.36
C GLU A 91 -37.84 22.65 -15.57
N ALA A 92 -38.13 21.72 -14.64
CA ALA A 92 -37.10 21.04 -13.88
C ALA A 92 -36.29 20.09 -14.76
N ILE A 93 -36.89 19.42 -15.73
CA ILE A 93 -36.21 18.55 -16.70
C ILE A 93 -35.24 19.37 -17.58
N GLU A 94 -35.69 20.52 -18.10
CA GLU A 94 -34.85 21.39 -18.90
C GLU A 94 -33.69 21.98 -18.08
N ALA A 95 -33.96 22.40 -16.85
CA ALA A 95 -32.94 22.89 -15.93
C ALA A 95 -31.90 21.82 -15.61
N ARG A 96 -32.36 20.59 -15.31
CA ARG A 96 -31.48 19.43 -15.06
C ARG A 96 -30.60 19.13 -16.27
N THR A 97 -31.18 19.09 -17.47
CA THR A 97 -30.43 18.84 -18.72
C THR A 97 -29.33 19.89 -18.92
N THR A 98 -29.65 21.15 -18.69
CA THR A 98 -28.70 22.27 -18.78
C THR A 98 -27.60 22.13 -17.73
N GLU A 99 -27.94 21.74 -16.50
CA GLU A 99 -26.95 21.58 -15.43
C GLU A 99 -26.01 20.39 -15.69
N ILE A 100 -26.56 19.24 -16.09
CA ILE A 100 -25.77 18.03 -16.40
C ILE A 100 -24.84 18.26 -17.60
N SER A 101 -25.25 19.08 -18.57
CA SER A 101 -24.41 19.38 -19.74
C SER A 101 -23.05 20.00 -19.39
N LYS A 102 -22.93 20.65 -18.23
CA LYS A 102 -21.66 21.21 -17.73
C LYS A 102 -20.64 20.16 -17.32
N TYR A 103 -21.09 18.93 -17.02
CA TYR A 103 -20.27 17.83 -16.49
C TYR A 103 -20.01 16.73 -17.51
N LEU A 104 -20.84 16.63 -18.55
CA LEU A 104 -20.76 15.57 -19.54
C LEU A 104 -20.22 16.06 -20.87
N THR A 105 -19.45 15.24 -21.56
CA THR A 105 -19.10 15.47 -22.96
C THR A 105 -20.35 15.38 -23.83
N LYS A 106 -20.30 15.95 -25.02
CA LYS A 106 -21.45 15.96 -25.94
C LYS A 106 -21.92 14.53 -26.29
N GLU A 107 -20.98 13.58 -26.45
CA GLU A 107 -21.30 12.18 -26.70
C GLU A 107 -22.06 11.54 -25.53
N LEU A 108 -21.64 11.83 -24.29
CA LEU A 108 -22.32 11.36 -23.09
C LEU A 108 -23.68 12.04 -22.88
N GLN A 109 -23.83 13.30 -23.28
CA GLN A 109 -25.14 14.00 -23.27
C GLN A 109 -26.11 13.33 -24.25
N ASP A 110 -25.67 12.99 -25.46
CA ASP A 110 -26.51 12.35 -26.48
C ASP A 110 -26.91 10.92 -25.98
N LEU A 111 -26.02 10.16 -25.36
CA LEU A 111 -26.32 8.87 -24.78
C LEU A 111 -27.30 8.95 -23.58
N ASN A 112 -27.27 10.02 -22.81
CA ASN A 112 -28.16 10.20 -21.67
C ASN A 112 -29.48 10.88 -22.04
N ALA A 113 -29.63 11.41 -23.24
CA ALA A 113 -30.87 12.09 -23.69
C ALA A 113 -32.09 11.14 -23.61
N ASP A 114 -31.90 9.84 -23.95
CA ASP A 114 -32.94 8.81 -23.92
C ASP A 114 -33.30 8.33 -22.52
N THR A 115 -32.48 8.66 -21.53
CA THR A 115 -32.73 8.27 -20.12
C THR A 115 -33.63 9.25 -19.37
N ILE A 116 -33.91 10.41 -19.96
CA ILE A 116 -34.81 11.41 -19.39
C ILE A 116 -36.24 10.98 -19.65
N ARG A 117 -36.84 10.28 -18.70
CA ARG A 117 -38.22 9.81 -18.79
C ARG A 117 -39.14 10.81 -18.12
N THR A 118 -40.18 11.22 -18.87
CA THR A 118 -41.21 12.14 -18.40
C THR A 118 -42.44 11.42 -17.82
N ASP A 119 -42.46 10.08 -17.92
CA ASP A 119 -43.57 9.23 -17.55
C ASP A 119 -43.45 8.62 -16.13
N ILE A 120 -42.40 8.98 -15.39
CA ILE A 120 -42.20 8.50 -14.03
C ILE A 120 -42.85 9.49 -13.05
N PRO A 121 -43.85 9.07 -12.27
CA PRO A 121 -44.55 9.97 -11.36
C PRO A 121 -43.83 10.27 -10.06
N THR A 122 -42.55 10.02 -10.01
CA THR A 122 -41.72 10.19 -8.81
C THR A 122 -40.71 11.30 -8.98
N SER A 123 -40.51 12.11 -7.96
CA SER A 123 -39.38 13.03 -7.87
C SER A 123 -38.31 12.49 -6.91
N VAL A 124 -37.06 12.77 -7.20
CA VAL A 124 -35.93 12.34 -6.39
C VAL A 124 -35.03 13.52 -6.08
N THR A 125 -34.67 13.62 -4.80
CA THR A 125 -33.74 14.64 -4.30
C THR A 125 -32.55 13.99 -3.65
N VAL A 126 -31.35 14.35 -4.06
CA VAL A 126 -30.12 13.92 -3.39
C VAL A 126 -29.97 14.66 -2.07
N THR A 127 -29.92 13.89 -0.99
CA THR A 127 -29.76 14.43 0.37
C THR A 127 -28.31 14.50 0.82
N ASN A 128 -27.50 13.53 0.40
CA ASN A 128 -26.09 13.48 0.74
C ASN A 128 -25.26 12.84 -0.39
N VAL A 129 -23.99 13.25 -0.52
CA VAL A 129 -23.01 12.62 -1.40
C VAL A 129 -21.73 12.46 -0.61
N LEU A 130 -21.34 11.21 -0.36
CA LEU A 130 -20.11 10.86 0.35
C LEU A 130 -19.09 10.33 -0.64
N VAL A 131 -17.94 11.00 -0.73
CA VAL A 131 -16.81 10.52 -1.54
C VAL A 131 -15.91 9.67 -0.66
N TRP A 132 -15.73 8.41 -1.05
CA TRP A 132 -14.93 7.43 -0.32
C TRP A 132 -13.47 7.42 -0.73
N ASN A 133 -13.20 7.50 -2.04
CA ASN A 133 -11.86 7.39 -2.57
C ASN A 133 -11.73 8.17 -3.88
N VAL A 134 -10.58 8.80 -4.05
CA VAL A 134 -10.18 9.48 -5.30
C VAL A 134 -8.81 8.93 -5.68
N GLU A 135 -8.74 8.20 -6.78
CA GLU A 135 -7.51 7.63 -7.32
C GLU A 135 -7.16 8.31 -8.62
N GLN A 136 -5.93 8.80 -8.73
CA GLN A 136 -5.42 9.34 -9.98
C GLN A 136 -4.89 8.18 -10.84
N SER A 137 -5.49 7.95 -12.01
CA SER A 137 -5.11 6.90 -12.95
C SER A 137 -4.28 7.40 -14.13
N GLY A 138 -4.23 8.73 -14.34
CA GLY A 138 -3.48 9.39 -15.40
C GLY A 138 -3.12 10.82 -15.04
N MET A 139 -2.61 11.59 -16.00
CA MET A 139 -2.23 12.99 -15.76
C MET A 139 -3.46 13.85 -15.38
N ASN A 140 -4.61 13.59 -16.01
CA ASN A 140 -5.88 14.29 -15.78
C ASN A 140 -7.05 13.32 -15.54
N ASP A 141 -6.76 12.03 -15.36
CA ASP A 141 -7.77 10.99 -15.22
C ASP A 141 -7.86 10.55 -13.77
N PHE A 142 -9.07 10.56 -13.23
CA PHE A 142 -9.35 10.20 -11.85
C PHE A 142 -10.48 9.19 -11.79
N THR A 143 -10.31 8.20 -10.95
CA THR A 143 -11.36 7.25 -10.59
C THR A 143 -11.87 7.60 -9.19
N VAL A 144 -13.18 7.81 -9.08
CA VAL A 144 -13.81 8.25 -7.82
C VAL A 144 -14.88 7.26 -7.42
N ALA A 145 -14.74 6.74 -6.20
CA ALA A 145 -15.79 5.94 -5.55
C ALA A 145 -16.60 6.84 -4.63
N TYR A 146 -17.91 6.88 -4.84
CA TYR A 146 -18.82 7.70 -4.05
C TYR A 146 -20.16 7.03 -3.80
N GLU A 147 -20.85 7.47 -2.78
CA GLU A 147 -22.17 7.02 -2.35
C GLU A 147 -23.14 8.19 -2.42
N VAL A 148 -24.37 7.93 -2.83
CA VAL A 148 -25.42 8.94 -2.95
C VAL A 148 -26.64 8.51 -2.17
N ASP A 149 -27.04 9.31 -1.20
CA ASP A 149 -28.31 9.17 -0.49
C ASP A 149 -29.40 9.95 -1.19
N GLN A 150 -30.50 9.29 -1.50
CA GLN A 150 -31.62 9.85 -2.22
C GLN A 150 -32.92 9.76 -1.43
N GLN A 151 -33.70 10.81 -1.49
CA GLN A 151 -35.08 10.80 -1.01
C GLN A 151 -36.03 10.76 -2.20
N VAL A 152 -36.77 9.68 -2.31
CA VAL A 152 -37.82 9.49 -3.34
C VAL A 152 -39.14 9.97 -2.79
N LYS A 153 -39.85 10.82 -3.56
CA LYS A 153 -41.23 11.20 -3.29
C LYS A 153 -42.10 10.62 -4.40
N GLU A 154 -43.09 9.87 -4.03
CA GLU A 154 -44.15 9.40 -4.94
C GLU A 154 -45.13 10.54 -5.18
N GLY A 155 -45.42 10.83 -6.45
CA GLY A 155 -46.47 11.79 -6.80
C GLY A 155 -47.86 11.23 -6.38
N GLU A 156 -48.70 12.11 -5.86
CA GLU A 156 -50.08 11.76 -5.66
C GLU A 156 -50.72 11.46 -7.04
N GLN A 157 -51.32 10.26 -7.13
CA GLN A 157 -52.11 9.82 -8.31
C GLN A 157 -53.46 10.56 -8.35
#